data_02be41a93d6b83ca207815ea13e81c62
#
_entry.id   02be41a93d6b83ca207815ea13e81c62
#
_cell.length_a   1.000
_cell.length_b   1.000
_cell.length_c   1.000
_cell.angle_alpha   90.00
_cell.angle_beta   90.00
_cell.angle_gamma   90.00
#
_symmetry.space_group_name_H-M   'P 1'
#
loop_
_entity.id
_entity.type
_entity.pdbx_description
1 polymer ?
#
loop_
_entity_poly.entity_id
_entity_poly.type
_entity_poly.pdbx_seq_one_letter_code
_entity_poly.pdbx_strand_id
1 'polypeptide(L)'
;MIRKVTVLTLIAAFASATSPSFACTGISLTAQDGAAIRGRTLEFGFPMRSNVLVVPAGKEMSGTLPDGGKGLVYTSRYAIVGANALGLPAILDGLNDQGLSVGLFYFPNYAKYTDVTPENAKHAIAPQEFGMWVLANFPPSMR
;
A
#
# COMPACT_ATOMS: atom_id res chain seq x y z
N MET A 1 -40.60 -6.05 -35.85
CA MET A 1 -39.51 -5.04 -35.66
C MET A 1 -39.29 -4.68 -34.17
N ILE A 2 -40.31 -4.58 -33.34
CA ILE A 2 -40.20 -4.15 -31.91
C ILE A 2 -39.29 -5.07 -31.06
N ARG A 3 -39.33 -6.41 -31.22
CA ARG A 3 -38.51 -7.34 -30.45
C ARG A 3 -36.98 -7.20 -30.63
N LYS A 4 -36.52 -6.83 -31.84
CA LYS A 4 -35.11 -6.65 -32.13
C LYS A 4 -34.53 -5.35 -31.50
N VAL A 5 -35.35 -4.29 -31.48
CA VAL A 5 -34.98 -3.01 -30.87
C VAL A 5 -34.85 -3.16 -29.35
N THR A 6 -35.78 -3.89 -28.69
CA THR A 6 -35.75 -4.09 -27.22
C THR A 6 -34.51 -4.87 -26.78
N VAL A 7 -34.09 -5.89 -27.53
CA VAL A 7 -32.88 -6.68 -27.21
C VAL A 7 -31.63 -5.84 -27.37
N LEU A 8 -31.54 -5.02 -28.42
CA LEU A 8 -30.39 -4.13 -28.63
C LEU A 8 -30.25 -3.09 -27.52
N THR A 9 -31.39 -2.54 -27.05
CA THR A 9 -31.39 -1.55 -25.95
C THR A 9 -30.98 -2.17 -24.63
N LEU A 10 -31.38 -3.43 -24.34
CA LEU A 10 -30.92 -4.14 -23.14
C LEU A 10 -29.41 -4.43 -23.16
N ILE A 11 -28.87 -4.83 -24.30
CA ILE A 11 -27.41 -5.10 -24.45
C ILE A 11 -26.62 -3.80 -24.30
N ALA A 12 -27.09 -2.68 -24.85
CA ALA A 12 -26.43 -1.38 -24.69
C ALA A 12 -26.48 -0.87 -23.23
N ALA A 13 -27.55 -1.14 -22.50
CA ALA A 13 -27.68 -0.77 -21.09
C ALA A 13 -26.74 -1.59 -20.18
N PHE A 14 -26.48 -2.87 -20.50
CA PHE A 14 -25.50 -3.70 -19.79
C PHE A 14 -24.04 -3.30 -20.08
N ALA A 15 -23.74 -2.86 -21.29
CA ALA A 15 -22.40 -2.43 -21.68
C ALA A 15 -21.97 -1.09 -21.05
N SER A 16 -22.92 -0.25 -20.62
CA SER A 16 -22.65 1.03 -19.95
C SER A 16 -22.48 0.93 -18.44
N ALA A 17 -22.64 -0.24 -17.83
CA ALA A 17 -22.56 -0.44 -16.38
C ALA A 17 -21.16 -0.89 -15.90
N THR A 18 -20.17 -1.00 -16.79
CA THR A 18 -18.79 -1.31 -16.38
C THR A 18 -18.07 -0.02 -15.96
N SER A 19 -18.32 0.44 -14.75
CA SER A 19 -17.42 1.40 -14.13
C SER A 19 -16.04 0.75 -13.98
N PRO A 20 -14.95 1.39 -14.42
CA PRO A 20 -13.62 0.86 -14.17
C PRO A 20 -13.43 0.76 -12.66
N SER A 21 -13.36 -0.47 -12.15
CA SER A 21 -13.03 -0.72 -10.76
C SER A 21 -11.52 -0.55 -10.60
N PHE A 22 -11.10 0.54 -9.97
CA PHE A 22 -9.72 0.70 -9.52
C PHE A 22 -9.59 -0.03 -8.19
N ALA A 23 -9.28 -1.31 -8.23
CA ALA A 23 -9.17 -2.12 -7.03
C ALA A 23 -7.89 -2.98 -7.10
N CYS A 24 -6.98 -2.72 -6.16
CA CYS A 24 -5.84 -3.61 -5.94
C CYS A 24 -6.31 -4.92 -5.31
N THR A 25 -5.82 -6.07 -5.78
CA THR A 25 -6.13 -7.39 -5.24
C THR A 25 -4.89 -7.95 -4.55
N GLY A 26 -5.04 -8.42 -3.30
CA GLY A 26 -3.98 -9.11 -2.57
C GLY A 26 -4.32 -10.59 -2.41
N ILE A 27 -3.32 -11.46 -2.57
CA ILE A 27 -3.43 -12.90 -2.38
C ILE A 27 -2.37 -13.34 -1.39
N SER A 28 -2.77 -14.17 -0.42
CA SER A 28 -1.85 -14.82 0.52
C SER A 28 -2.07 -16.33 0.43
N LEU A 29 -1.00 -17.07 0.23
CA LEU A 29 -0.99 -18.52 0.14
C LEU A 29 -0.02 -19.07 1.18
N THR A 30 -0.33 -20.26 1.70
CA THR A 30 0.61 -21.03 2.54
C THR A 30 1.00 -22.28 1.76
N ALA A 31 2.30 -22.47 1.54
CA ALA A 31 2.83 -23.65 0.91
C ALA A 31 2.78 -24.87 1.87
N GLN A 32 2.95 -26.07 1.34
CA GLN A 32 2.90 -27.30 2.15
C GLN A 32 3.99 -27.39 3.22
N ASP A 33 5.11 -26.73 2.99
CA ASP A 33 6.23 -26.62 3.94
C ASP A 33 6.04 -25.49 4.98
N GLY A 34 4.89 -24.79 4.93
CA GLY A 34 4.58 -23.68 5.82
C GLY A 34 5.08 -22.31 5.35
N ALA A 35 5.77 -22.23 4.21
CA ALA A 35 6.20 -20.95 3.67
C ALA A 35 5.00 -20.08 3.27
N ALA A 36 5.03 -18.80 3.64
CA ALA A 36 4.02 -17.83 3.24
C ALA A 36 4.42 -17.15 1.94
N ILE A 37 3.51 -17.18 0.98
CA ILE A 37 3.66 -16.51 -0.32
C ILE A 37 2.62 -15.41 -0.40
N ARG A 38 3.05 -14.22 -0.73
CA ARG A 38 2.16 -13.08 -0.94
C ARG A 38 2.37 -12.48 -2.32
N GLY A 39 1.27 -12.23 -3.00
CA GLY A 39 1.24 -11.53 -4.28
C GLY A 39 0.14 -10.49 -4.30
N ARG A 40 0.29 -9.51 -5.18
CA ARG A 40 -0.77 -8.53 -5.41
C ARG A 40 -0.75 -8.00 -6.84
N THR A 41 -1.88 -7.46 -7.26
CA THR A 41 -1.96 -6.54 -8.39
C THR A 41 -1.90 -5.10 -7.86
N LEU A 42 -1.31 -4.21 -8.64
CA LEU A 42 -1.29 -2.78 -8.38
C LEU A 42 -1.98 -2.07 -9.55
N GLU A 43 -3.26 -1.78 -9.38
CA GLU A 43 -4.06 -1.08 -10.39
C GLU A 43 -4.14 0.40 -9.99
N PHE A 44 -3.49 1.24 -10.79
CA PHE A 44 -3.48 2.67 -10.60
C PHE A 44 -3.63 3.37 -11.96
N GLY A 45 -4.27 4.54 -11.99
CA GLY A 45 -4.59 5.23 -13.25
C GLY A 45 -3.40 5.74 -14.06
N PHE A 46 -2.15 5.53 -13.57
CA PHE A 46 -0.92 5.90 -14.25
C PHE A 46 0.26 5.02 -13.81
N PRO A 47 1.38 4.99 -14.58
CA PRO A 47 2.55 4.18 -14.25
C PRO A 47 3.18 4.59 -12.91
N MET A 48 3.31 3.67 -11.97
CA MET A 48 3.85 3.92 -10.64
C MET A 48 5.37 4.07 -10.59
N ARG A 49 6.09 3.69 -11.64
CA ARG A 49 7.56 3.78 -11.76
C ARG A 49 8.27 3.27 -10.51
N SER A 50 7.87 2.08 -10.08
CA SER A 50 8.39 1.46 -8.86
C SER A 50 9.86 1.05 -9.01
N ASN A 51 10.62 1.24 -7.95
CA ASN A 51 11.98 0.75 -7.78
C ASN A 51 12.03 -0.15 -6.55
N VAL A 52 13.02 -1.01 -6.50
CA VAL A 52 13.33 -1.76 -5.28
C VAL A 52 14.14 -0.87 -4.34
N LEU A 53 13.66 -0.71 -3.11
CA LEU A 53 14.37 -0.05 -2.02
C LEU A 53 14.88 -1.10 -1.03
N VAL A 54 16.09 -0.87 -0.54
CA VAL A 54 16.67 -1.62 0.58
C VAL A 54 16.99 -0.63 1.69
N VAL A 55 16.45 -0.91 2.89
CA VAL A 55 16.72 -0.12 4.09
C VAL A 55 17.45 -1.02 5.08
N PRO A 56 18.73 -0.73 5.40
CA PRO A 56 19.45 -1.54 6.39
C PRO A 56 18.91 -1.31 7.81
N ALA A 57 19.05 -2.33 8.67
CA ALA A 57 18.85 -2.13 10.10
C ALA A 57 19.77 -1.03 10.64
N GLY A 58 19.32 -0.30 11.66
CA GLY A 58 20.03 0.84 12.22
C GLY A 58 19.88 2.16 11.46
N LYS A 59 19.18 2.18 10.34
CA LYS A 59 18.92 3.41 9.59
C LYS A 59 17.92 4.30 10.34
N GLU A 60 18.33 5.55 10.61
CA GLU A 60 17.39 6.57 11.10
C GLU A 60 16.52 7.09 9.95
N MET A 61 15.24 7.23 10.25
CA MET A 61 14.18 7.62 9.33
C MET A 61 13.24 8.60 10.01
N SER A 62 12.51 9.36 9.21
CA SER A 62 11.49 10.28 9.73
C SER A 62 10.24 10.23 8.86
N GLY A 63 9.09 10.33 9.49
CA GLY A 63 7.83 10.55 8.81
C GLY A 63 7.77 11.95 8.18
N THR A 64 6.97 12.09 7.15
CA THR A 64 6.72 13.35 6.44
C THR A 64 5.41 13.96 6.92
N LEU A 65 5.44 15.24 7.25
CA LEU A 65 4.25 16.03 7.59
C LEU A 65 3.60 16.61 6.32
N PRO A 66 2.33 17.06 6.39
CA PRO A 66 1.64 17.64 5.23
C PRO A 66 2.32 18.87 4.64
N ASP A 67 3.05 19.61 5.45
CA ASP A 67 3.85 20.79 5.04
C ASP A 67 5.25 20.45 4.52
N GLY A 68 5.60 19.15 4.46
CA GLY A 68 6.92 18.64 4.11
C GLY A 68 7.90 18.61 5.27
N GLY A 69 7.48 18.99 6.47
CA GLY A 69 8.29 18.92 7.69
C GLY A 69 8.55 17.48 8.15
N LYS A 70 9.39 17.36 9.20
CA LYS A 70 9.71 16.06 9.80
C LYS A 70 8.69 15.73 10.90
N GLY A 71 8.06 14.55 10.78
CA GLY A 71 7.19 13.96 11.79
C GLY A 71 7.92 13.01 12.73
N LEU A 72 7.35 11.82 12.92
CA LEU A 72 7.91 10.78 13.77
C LEU A 72 9.32 10.39 13.33
N VAL A 73 10.30 10.51 14.22
CA VAL A 73 11.67 10.01 14.01
C VAL A 73 11.78 8.63 14.62
N TYR A 74 12.35 7.67 13.88
CA TYR A 74 12.54 6.29 14.33
C TYR A 74 13.77 5.67 13.67
N THR A 75 14.31 4.65 14.33
CA THR A 75 15.42 3.86 13.78
C THR A 75 14.88 2.49 13.35
N SER A 76 15.19 2.07 12.13
CA SER A 76 14.80 0.75 11.64
C SER A 76 15.48 -0.34 12.46
N ARG A 77 14.70 -1.16 13.16
CA ARG A 77 15.21 -2.29 13.95
C ARG A 77 15.57 -3.48 13.06
N TYR A 78 14.92 -3.59 11.91
CA TYR A 78 15.06 -4.70 10.97
C TYR A 78 15.46 -4.17 9.60
N ALA A 79 16.21 -4.97 8.85
CA ALA A 79 16.45 -4.67 7.44
C ALA A 79 15.18 -4.90 6.63
N ILE A 80 14.92 -4.04 5.64
CA ILE A 80 13.70 -4.05 4.85
C ILE A 80 14.07 -4.05 3.37
N VAL A 81 13.32 -4.80 2.58
CA VAL A 81 13.33 -4.72 1.12
C VAL A 81 11.91 -4.61 0.60
N GLY A 82 11.71 -3.80 -0.42
CA GLY A 82 10.37 -3.66 -1.01
C GLY A 82 10.32 -2.72 -2.19
N ALA A 83 9.14 -2.62 -2.76
CA ALA A 83 8.85 -1.75 -3.90
C ALA A 83 8.29 -0.41 -3.42
N ASN A 84 8.84 0.67 -3.97
CA ASN A 84 8.28 2.00 -3.81
C ASN A 84 7.31 2.36 -4.95
N ALA A 85 6.81 3.58 -4.92
CA ALA A 85 6.11 4.19 -6.05
C ALA A 85 6.56 5.63 -6.24
N LEU A 86 6.58 6.09 -7.50
CA LEU A 86 6.84 7.48 -7.88
C LEU A 86 8.20 8.01 -7.37
N GLY A 87 9.15 7.12 -7.12
CA GLY A 87 10.46 7.51 -6.56
C GLY A 87 10.40 7.96 -5.09
N LEU A 88 9.26 7.79 -4.41
CA LEU A 88 9.13 8.17 -3.00
C LEU A 88 9.98 7.26 -2.11
N PRO A 89 10.53 7.78 -1.00
CA PRO A 89 11.28 6.98 -0.03
C PRO A 89 10.33 6.21 0.92
N ALA A 90 9.29 5.59 0.36
CA ALA A 90 8.27 4.83 1.09
C ALA A 90 8.04 3.50 0.40
N ILE A 91 8.02 2.42 1.17
CA ILE A 91 7.78 1.06 0.67
C ILE A 91 6.27 0.78 0.70
N LEU A 92 5.68 0.54 -0.48
CA LEU A 92 4.27 0.18 -0.61
C LEU A 92 4.02 -1.30 -0.43
N ASP A 93 4.96 -2.13 -0.89
CA ASP A 93 4.98 -3.58 -0.72
C ASP A 93 6.37 -4.03 -0.36
N GLY A 94 6.51 -4.78 0.71
CA GLY A 94 7.82 -5.21 1.15
C GLY A 94 7.78 -6.23 2.26
N LEU A 95 8.97 -6.65 2.66
CA LEU A 95 9.19 -7.54 3.78
C LEU A 95 10.41 -7.10 4.57
N ASN A 96 10.47 -7.51 5.84
CA ASN A 96 11.66 -7.36 6.66
C ASN A 96 12.41 -8.70 6.80
N ASP A 97 13.62 -8.63 7.35
CA ASP A 97 14.50 -9.78 7.57
C ASP A 97 13.97 -10.77 8.64
N GLN A 98 12.86 -10.45 9.31
CA GLN A 98 12.17 -11.32 10.24
C GLN A 98 10.99 -12.07 9.58
N GLY A 99 10.74 -11.84 8.27
CA GLY A 99 9.67 -12.49 7.53
C GLY A 99 8.29 -11.81 7.64
N LEU A 100 8.20 -10.64 8.26
CA LEU A 100 6.97 -9.83 8.18
C LEU A 100 6.84 -9.24 6.79
N SER A 101 5.69 -9.40 6.14
CA SER A 101 5.36 -8.73 4.89
C SER A 101 4.21 -7.75 5.08
N VAL A 102 4.30 -6.61 4.40
CA VAL A 102 3.27 -5.55 4.40
C VAL A 102 2.97 -5.15 2.95
N GLY A 103 1.73 -4.82 2.66
CA GLY A 103 1.31 -4.17 1.43
C GLY A 103 0.25 -3.14 1.70
N LEU A 104 0.39 -1.97 1.11
CA LEU A 104 -0.56 -0.88 1.22
C LEU A 104 -1.60 -0.97 0.11
N PHE A 105 -2.86 -0.87 0.47
CA PHE A 105 -3.98 -0.79 -0.45
C PHE A 105 -4.62 0.58 -0.35
N TYR A 106 -4.79 1.24 -1.49
CA TYR A 106 -5.43 2.54 -1.54
C TYR A 106 -6.95 2.38 -1.47
N PHE A 107 -7.59 3.10 -0.55
CA PHE A 107 -9.03 3.03 -0.32
C PHE A 107 -9.64 4.44 -0.41
N PRO A 108 -9.76 4.98 -1.62
CA PRO A 108 -10.21 6.36 -1.81
C PRO A 108 -11.63 6.57 -1.28
N ASN A 109 -11.89 7.78 -0.76
CA ASN A 109 -13.17 8.24 -0.22
C ASN A 109 -13.63 7.60 1.09
N TYR A 110 -12.96 6.54 1.57
CA TYR A 110 -13.31 5.85 2.81
C TYR A 110 -12.24 6.04 3.89
N ALA A 111 -10.97 6.06 3.51
CA ALA A 111 -9.89 6.29 4.44
C ALA A 111 -9.97 7.72 4.99
N LYS A 112 -9.89 7.83 6.31
CA LYS A 112 -9.80 9.11 7.04
C LYS A 112 -8.53 9.10 7.87
N TYR A 113 -7.87 10.23 7.92
CA TYR A 113 -6.62 10.41 8.66
C TYR A 113 -6.83 11.46 9.72
N THR A 114 -6.08 11.33 10.82
CA THR A 114 -6.07 12.33 11.89
C THR A 114 -5.39 13.60 11.40
N ASP A 115 -5.97 14.74 11.71
CA ASP A 115 -5.35 16.03 11.41
C ASP A 115 -4.03 16.17 12.18
N VAL A 116 -3.02 16.70 11.51
CA VAL A 116 -1.73 16.98 12.13
C VAL A 116 -1.80 18.35 12.80
N THR A 117 -1.51 18.37 14.10
CA THR A 117 -1.43 19.58 14.93
C THR A 117 -0.01 19.71 15.51
N PRO A 118 0.38 20.88 16.02
CA PRO A 118 1.68 21.04 16.67
C PRO A 118 1.94 20.04 17.81
N GLU A 119 0.89 19.62 18.51
CA GLU A 119 0.98 18.70 19.65
C GLU A 119 1.25 17.27 19.22
N ASN A 120 0.71 16.84 18.09
CA ASN A 120 0.84 15.44 17.60
C ASN A 120 1.85 15.28 16.47
N ALA A 121 2.38 16.37 15.89
CA ALA A 121 3.27 16.34 14.74
C ALA A 121 4.47 15.38 14.93
N LYS A 122 5.07 15.34 16.11
CA LYS A 122 6.20 14.44 16.43
C LYS A 122 5.85 12.95 16.41
N HIS A 123 4.59 12.59 16.34
CA HIS A 123 4.10 11.21 16.26
C HIS A 123 3.44 10.91 14.91
N ALA A 124 3.39 11.88 13.99
CA ALA A 124 2.75 11.74 12.70
C ALA A 124 3.71 11.16 11.66
N ILE A 125 3.15 10.32 10.79
CA ILE A 125 3.79 9.82 9.57
C ILE A 125 2.80 9.95 8.42
N ALA A 126 3.29 10.13 7.21
CA ALA A 126 2.42 10.12 6.05
C ALA A 126 1.83 8.72 5.83
N PRO A 127 0.56 8.61 5.37
CA PRO A 127 -0.10 7.33 5.20
C PRO A 127 0.68 6.31 4.35
N GLN A 128 1.34 6.77 3.30
CA GLN A 128 2.18 5.93 2.43
C GLN A 128 3.44 5.40 3.10
N GLU A 129 3.88 5.99 4.22
CA GLU A 129 5.07 5.58 4.98
C GLU A 129 4.74 4.57 6.07
N PHE A 130 3.45 4.38 6.38
CA PHE A 130 3.01 3.52 7.49
C PHE A 130 3.49 2.07 7.33
N GLY A 131 3.41 1.52 6.11
CA GLY A 131 3.89 0.15 5.83
C GLY A 131 5.38 -0.01 6.13
N MET A 132 6.19 0.97 5.74
CA MET A 132 7.62 0.97 6.01
C MET A 132 7.92 1.08 7.51
N TRP A 133 7.19 1.91 8.24
CA TRP A 133 7.30 2.01 9.70
C TRP A 133 6.96 0.68 10.40
N VAL A 134 5.93 -0.01 9.95
CA VAL A 134 5.56 -1.34 10.47
C VAL A 134 6.70 -2.34 10.24
N LEU A 135 7.22 -2.41 9.02
CA LEU A 135 8.33 -3.31 8.67
C LEU A 135 9.61 -3.00 9.48
N ALA A 136 9.86 -1.71 9.75
CA ALA A 136 11.01 -1.26 10.51
C ALA A 136 10.98 -1.68 11.99
N ASN A 137 9.80 -1.81 12.58
CA ASN A 137 9.66 -1.91 14.03
C ASN A 137 9.12 -3.24 14.56
N PHE A 138 8.45 -4.05 13.73
CA PHE A 138 7.75 -5.25 14.18
C PHE A 138 8.26 -6.52 13.47
N PRO A 139 8.42 -7.63 14.20
CA PRO A 139 8.54 -8.96 13.60
C PRO A 139 7.13 -9.49 13.28
N PRO A 140 7.01 -10.62 12.55
CA PRO A 140 5.74 -11.32 12.44
C PRO A 140 5.25 -11.74 13.82
N SER A 141 3.94 -11.72 14.02
CA SER A 141 3.37 -12.26 15.27
C SER A 141 3.69 -13.76 15.37
N MET A 142 4.26 -14.19 16.48
CA MET A 142 4.34 -15.63 16.78
C MET A 142 2.91 -16.18 16.88
N ARG A 143 2.62 -17.21 16.08
CA ARG A 143 1.39 -17.99 16.19
C ARG A 143 1.59 -19.14 17.18
#